data_13208bcafc9929d8ab604109f3d137ca
#
_entry.id   13208bcafc9929d8ab604109f3d137ca
#
_cell.length_a   1.000
_cell.length_b   1.000
_cell.length_c   1.000
_cell.angle_alpha   90.00
_cell.angle_beta   90.00
_cell.angle_gamma   90.00
#
_symmetry.space_group_name_H-M   'P 1'
#
loop_
_entity.id
_entity.type
_entity.pdbx_description
1 polymer ?
#
loop_
_entity_poly.entity_id
_entity_poly.type
_entity_poly.pdbx_seq_one_letter_code
_entity_poly.pdbx_strand_id
1 'polypeptide(L)'
;MRRSSWIARGSFTSLLAISLAQVPVQASQPSVVAVDGTLCDLTRTLAGTAISVTCLIPPGGDPHGYRLKPSDRQALSKADLVVHVGFNLTPSAKQISVSAPVVAVGELALPSYRGNDPHVWHDPANSAAMTSVVANRLSPLLSGDASSAFV
;
A
#
# COMPACT_ATOMS: atom_id res chain seq x y z
N MET A 1 2.34 45.47 78.37
CA MET A 1 2.09 44.16 77.77
C MET A 1 1.92 44.33 76.26
N ARG A 2 2.97 43.97 75.44
CA ARG A 2 2.95 44.09 74.00
C ARG A 2 2.77 42.67 73.42
N ARG A 3 1.71 42.42 72.63
CA ARG A 3 1.50 41.19 71.91
C ARG A 3 2.06 41.35 70.52
N SER A 4 3.09 40.54 70.20
CA SER A 4 3.66 40.44 68.88
C SER A 4 2.86 39.45 68.04
N SER A 5 2.30 39.91 66.94
CA SER A 5 1.63 39.04 65.92
C SER A 5 2.67 38.61 64.88
N TRP A 6 2.79 37.28 64.78
CA TRP A 6 3.61 36.63 63.71
C TRP A 6 2.76 36.44 62.47
N ILE A 7 3.11 37.11 61.40
CA ILE A 7 2.49 36.93 60.11
C ILE A 7 3.29 35.83 59.37
N ALA A 8 2.69 34.65 59.20
CA ALA A 8 3.23 33.57 58.40
C ALA A 8 3.03 33.89 56.90
N ARG A 9 4.15 34.11 56.17
CA ARG A 9 4.13 34.26 54.71
C ARG A 9 4.14 32.85 54.09
N GLY A 10 2.97 32.41 53.62
CA GLY A 10 2.85 31.20 52.81
C GLY A 10 3.33 31.46 51.37
N SER A 11 4.42 30.84 51.00
CA SER A 11 4.89 30.83 49.59
C SER A 11 4.06 29.85 48.79
N PHE A 12 3.19 30.35 47.93
CA PHE A 12 2.49 29.53 46.91
C PHE A 12 3.44 29.26 45.75
N THR A 13 3.98 28.05 45.68
CA THR A 13 4.73 27.57 44.52
C THR A 13 3.73 27.07 43.49
N SER A 14 3.39 27.87 42.48
CA SER A 14 2.59 27.45 41.33
C SER A 14 3.39 26.52 40.45
N LEU A 15 3.09 25.22 40.48
CA LEU A 15 3.56 24.23 39.53
C LEU A 15 2.80 24.44 38.22
N LEU A 16 3.52 24.99 37.21
CA LEU A 16 3.01 25.11 35.85
C LEU A 16 3.07 23.72 35.20
N ALA A 17 1.96 23.01 35.12
CA ALA A 17 1.85 21.75 34.41
C ALA A 17 1.86 22.04 32.88
N ILE A 18 3.00 21.80 32.22
CA ILE A 18 3.11 21.84 30.76
C ILE A 18 2.46 20.58 30.22
N SER A 19 1.22 20.71 29.75
CA SER A 19 0.51 19.64 29.03
C SER A 19 1.14 19.51 27.63
N LEU A 20 1.96 18.49 27.42
CA LEU A 20 2.46 18.12 26.08
C LEU A 20 1.29 17.56 25.28
N ALA A 21 0.70 18.39 24.44
CA ALA A 21 -0.29 17.93 23.47
C ALA A 21 0.39 16.95 22.52
N GLN A 22 0.03 15.66 22.60
CA GLN A 22 0.47 14.65 21.65
C GLN A 22 -0.22 14.93 20.31
N VAL A 23 0.53 15.41 19.35
CA VAL A 23 0.07 15.52 17.96
C VAL A 23 -0.10 14.08 17.44
N PRO A 24 -1.30 13.65 17.02
CA PRO A 24 -1.47 12.32 16.46
C PRO A 24 -0.60 12.20 15.21
N VAL A 25 0.35 11.27 15.21
CA VAL A 25 1.09 10.89 14.01
C VAL A 25 0.07 10.19 13.12
N GLN A 26 -0.37 10.89 12.08
CA GLN A 26 -1.24 10.29 11.07
C GLN A 26 -0.39 9.32 10.26
N ALA A 27 -0.65 8.02 10.40
CA ALA A 27 -0.01 7.00 9.59
C ALA A 27 -0.27 7.32 8.11
N SER A 28 0.78 7.32 7.29
CA SER A 28 0.64 7.53 5.85
C SER A 28 -0.22 6.41 5.26
N GLN A 29 -1.13 6.77 4.36
CA GLN A 29 -1.96 5.81 3.65
C GLN A 29 -1.07 4.83 2.88
N PRO A 30 -1.29 3.51 2.98
CA PRO A 30 -0.53 2.53 2.22
C PRO A 30 -0.60 2.79 0.72
N SER A 31 0.49 2.50 0.01
CA SER A 31 0.65 2.77 -1.41
C SER A 31 0.83 1.47 -2.19
N VAL A 32 -0.04 1.20 -3.15
CA VAL A 32 0.06 0.05 -4.05
C VAL A 32 0.28 0.55 -5.47
N VAL A 33 1.24 -0.06 -6.17
CA VAL A 33 1.46 0.18 -7.59
C VAL A 33 0.93 -1.00 -8.39
N ALA A 34 -0.05 -0.76 -9.27
CA ALA A 34 -0.53 -1.71 -10.25
C ALA A 34 0.10 -1.42 -11.62
N VAL A 35 0.75 -2.42 -12.20
CA VAL A 35 1.50 -2.23 -13.45
C VAL A 35 0.55 -2.11 -14.64
N ASP A 36 -0.44 -2.99 -14.74
CA ASP A 36 -1.38 -3.06 -15.88
C ASP A 36 -2.79 -2.61 -15.51
N GLY A 37 -3.59 -2.28 -16.53
CA GLY A 37 -4.92 -1.70 -16.36
C GLY A 37 -5.90 -2.64 -15.65
N THR A 38 -5.83 -3.95 -15.90
CA THR A 38 -6.69 -4.95 -15.28
C THR A 38 -6.52 -4.98 -13.77
N LEU A 39 -5.27 -5.07 -13.31
CA LEU A 39 -4.99 -5.07 -11.88
C LEU A 39 -5.15 -3.68 -11.25
N CYS A 40 -4.99 -2.61 -12.03
CA CYS A 40 -5.30 -1.28 -11.57
C CYS A 40 -6.76 -1.15 -11.14
N ASP A 41 -7.68 -1.54 -12.01
CA ASP A 41 -9.12 -1.48 -11.75
C ASP A 41 -9.53 -2.41 -10.59
N LEU A 42 -9.07 -3.66 -10.64
CA LEU A 42 -9.33 -4.65 -9.59
C LEU A 42 -8.81 -4.17 -8.21
N THR A 43 -7.57 -3.69 -8.16
CA THR A 43 -6.97 -3.23 -6.90
C THR A 43 -7.72 -2.02 -6.34
N ARG A 44 -8.09 -1.04 -7.17
CA ARG A 44 -8.88 0.11 -6.77
C ARG A 44 -10.25 -0.29 -6.23
N THR A 45 -10.92 -1.22 -6.90
CA THR A 45 -12.22 -1.73 -6.47
C THR A 45 -12.15 -2.37 -5.08
N LEU A 46 -11.12 -3.17 -4.81
CA LEU A 46 -10.94 -3.85 -3.52
C LEU A 46 -10.42 -2.92 -2.42
N ALA A 47 -9.55 -1.99 -2.76
CA ALA A 47 -8.92 -1.06 -1.81
C ALA A 47 -9.86 0.08 -1.37
N GLY A 48 -10.82 0.45 -2.20
CA GLY A 48 -11.67 1.62 -1.97
C GLY A 48 -10.82 2.89 -1.80
N THR A 49 -11.05 3.62 -0.72
CA THR A 49 -10.29 4.83 -0.36
C THR A 49 -9.22 4.59 0.69
N ALA A 50 -9.06 3.35 1.19
CA ALA A 50 -8.15 3.05 2.29
C ALA A 50 -6.68 2.92 1.85
N ILE A 51 -6.44 2.64 0.57
CA ILE A 51 -5.11 2.46 -0.03
C ILE A 51 -4.96 3.39 -1.23
N SER A 52 -3.80 4.04 -1.36
CA SER A 52 -3.45 4.82 -2.54
C SER A 52 -3.00 3.90 -3.67
N VAL A 53 -3.71 3.85 -4.79
CA VAL A 53 -3.37 2.98 -5.93
C VAL A 53 -2.88 3.79 -7.11
N THR A 54 -1.61 3.59 -7.45
CA THR A 54 -0.97 4.17 -8.64
C THR A 54 -0.96 3.15 -9.77
N CYS A 55 -1.47 3.53 -10.94
CA CYS A 55 -1.48 2.72 -12.16
C CYS A 55 -0.38 3.18 -13.10
N LEU A 56 0.54 2.30 -13.48
CA LEU A 56 1.63 2.68 -14.37
C LEU A 56 1.16 2.82 -15.82
N ILE A 57 0.37 1.85 -16.29
CA ILE A 57 -0.21 1.88 -17.63
C ILE A 57 -1.59 2.55 -17.55
N PRO A 58 -1.79 3.69 -18.23
CA PRO A 58 -3.08 4.37 -18.22
C PRO A 58 -4.14 3.53 -18.93
N PRO A 59 -5.45 3.83 -18.69
CA PRO A 59 -6.53 3.18 -19.44
C PRO A 59 -6.32 3.26 -20.96
N GLY A 60 -6.48 2.11 -21.66
CA GLY A 60 -6.25 1.99 -23.09
C GLY A 60 -4.77 1.87 -23.51
N GLY A 61 -3.84 1.92 -22.56
CA GLY A 61 -2.42 1.70 -22.84
C GLY A 61 -2.12 0.23 -23.13
N ASP A 62 -1.20 -0.02 -24.06
CA ASP A 62 -0.75 -1.37 -24.40
C ASP A 62 0.26 -1.90 -23.35
N PRO A 63 -0.04 -3.00 -22.64
CA PRO A 63 0.88 -3.59 -21.67
C PRO A 63 2.07 -4.29 -22.31
N HIS A 64 1.94 -4.83 -23.52
CA HIS A 64 2.97 -5.62 -24.18
C HIS A 64 4.18 -4.78 -24.59
N GLY A 65 3.93 -3.55 -25.04
CA GLY A 65 4.96 -2.60 -25.46
C GLY A 65 5.41 -1.63 -24.38
N TYR A 66 4.85 -1.70 -23.18
CA TYR A 66 5.10 -0.69 -22.15
C TYR A 66 6.55 -0.70 -21.66
N ARG A 67 7.11 0.50 -21.51
CA ARG A 67 8.45 0.73 -20.95
C ARG A 67 8.36 1.60 -19.71
N LEU A 68 9.05 1.19 -18.64
CA LEU A 68 9.08 1.94 -17.37
C LEU A 68 9.69 3.33 -17.57
N LYS A 69 8.95 4.35 -17.17
CA LYS A 69 9.35 5.76 -17.20
C LYS A 69 10.04 6.14 -15.89
N PRO A 70 10.77 7.26 -15.84
CA PRO A 70 11.34 7.78 -14.59
C PRO A 70 10.29 8.02 -13.49
N SER A 71 9.09 8.52 -13.85
CA SER A 71 7.96 8.68 -12.93
C SER A 71 7.48 7.37 -12.33
N ASP A 72 7.49 6.27 -13.11
CA ASP A 72 7.08 4.95 -12.65
C ASP A 72 8.07 4.43 -11.60
N ARG A 73 9.37 4.61 -11.85
CA ARG A 73 10.42 4.23 -10.89
C ARG A 73 10.27 4.98 -9.58
N GLN A 74 9.86 6.26 -9.63
CA GLN A 74 9.59 7.05 -8.43
C GLN A 74 8.35 6.52 -7.68
N ALA A 75 7.28 6.13 -8.38
CA ALA A 75 6.11 5.53 -7.74
C ALA A 75 6.47 4.16 -7.12
N LEU A 76 7.17 3.32 -7.89
CA LEU A 76 7.62 2.00 -7.45
C LEU A 76 8.51 2.04 -6.21
N SER A 77 9.39 3.04 -6.08
CA SER A 77 10.29 3.18 -4.92
C SER A 77 9.57 3.53 -3.63
N LYS A 78 8.33 3.99 -3.69
CA LYS A 78 7.49 4.38 -2.55
C LYS A 78 6.36 3.38 -2.28
N ALA A 79 6.26 2.33 -3.08
CA ALA A 79 5.20 1.34 -2.96
C ALA A 79 5.41 0.44 -1.74
N ASP A 80 4.32 0.08 -1.08
CA ASP A 80 4.26 -0.99 -0.07
C ASP A 80 3.97 -2.35 -0.73
N LEU A 81 3.39 -2.34 -1.93
CA LEU A 81 3.10 -3.53 -2.73
C LEU A 81 3.08 -3.16 -4.22
N VAL A 82 3.61 -4.05 -5.06
CA VAL A 82 3.51 -3.94 -6.52
C VAL A 82 2.77 -5.18 -7.05
N VAL A 83 1.77 -4.97 -7.91
CA VAL A 83 1.00 -6.04 -8.52
C VAL A 83 1.03 -5.95 -10.05
N HIS A 84 1.17 -7.09 -10.71
CA HIS A 84 1.04 -7.24 -12.16
C HIS A 84 0.43 -8.61 -12.51
N VAL A 85 -0.15 -8.75 -13.70
CA VAL A 85 -0.79 -10.01 -14.10
C VAL A 85 0.21 -11.18 -14.11
N GLY A 86 1.41 -10.96 -14.55
CA GLY A 86 2.36 -12.04 -14.81
C GLY A 86 2.24 -12.58 -16.25
N PHE A 87 2.65 -13.83 -16.48
CA PHE A 87 2.62 -14.51 -17.79
C PHE A 87 3.24 -13.68 -18.92
N ASN A 88 4.18 -12.80 -18.56
CA ASN A 88 4.82 -11.89 -19.50
C ASN A 88 3.87 -10.92 -20.23
N LEU A 89 2.70 -10.62 -19.65
CA LEU A 89 1.77 -9.61 -20.19
C LEU A 89 2.47 -8.26 -20.38
N THR A 90 3.19 -7.81 -19.35
CA THR A 90 4.00 -6.61 -19.36
C THR A 90 5.47 -7.00 -19.20
N PRO A 91 6.24 -7.17 -20.29
CA PRO A 91 7.62 -7.65 -20.20
C PRO A 91 8.55 -6.77 -19.35
N SER A 92 8.28 -5.46 -19.30
CA SER A 92 9.06 -4.52 -18.49
C SER A 92 8.84 -4.71 -16.98
N ALA A 93 7.80 -5.43 -16.53
CA ALA A 93 7.61 -5.77 -15.13
C ALA A 93 8.78 -6.59 -14.56
N LYS A 94 9.48 -7.40 -15.39
CA LYS A 94 10.69 -8.13 -15.00
C LYS A 94 11.87 -7.23 -14.59
N GLN A 95 11.82 -5.94 -14.95
CA GLN A 95 12.85 -4.95 -14.63
C GLN A 95 12.54 -4.21 -13.29
N ILE A 96 11.41 -4.53 -12.65
CA ILE A 96 11.05 -3.94 -11.37
C ILE A 96 11.91 -4.57 -10.30
N SER A 97 12.73 -3.74 -9.66
CA SER A 97 13.60 -4.13 -8.54
C SER A 97 13.44 -3.07 -7.45
N VAL A 98 12.65 -3.41 -6.44
CA VAL A 98 12.28 -2.55 -5.32
C VAL A 98 12.26 -3.36 -4.02
N SER A 99 12.23 -2.69 -2.87
CA SER A 99 12.13 -3.35 -1.55
C SER A 99 10.73 -3.91 -1.28
N ALA A 100 9.71 -3.31 -1.87
CA ALA A 100 8.34 -3.79 -1.75
C ALA A 100 8.16 -5.13 -2.47
N PRO A 101 7.28 -6.00 -2.00
CA PRO A 101 6.91 -7.22 -2.72
C PRO A 101 6.34 -6.91 -4.09
N VAL A 102 6.82 -7.69 -5.07
CA VAL A 102 6.32 -7.65 -6.45
C VAL A 102 5.57 -8.95 -6.72
N VAL A 103 4.28 -8.87 -6.96
CA VAL A 103 3.38 -10.03 -7.05
C VAL A 103 2.86 -10.20 -8.48
N ALA A 104 3.21 -11.32 -9.11
CA ALA A 104 2.62 -11.78 -10.36
C ALA A 104 1.27 -12.49 -10.05
N VAL A 105 0.20 -11.71 -9.98
CA VAL A 105 -1.10 -12.13 -9.45
C VAL A 105 -1.69 -13.31 -10.22
N GLY A 106 -1.64 -13.29 -11.55
CA GLY A 106 -2.15 -14.39 -12.37
C GLY A 106 -1.35 -15.67 -12.19
N GLU A 107 -0.02 -15.57 -12.13
CA GLU A 107 0.84 -16.75 -11.91
C GLU A 107 0.61 -17.37 -10.54
N LEU A 108 0.39 -16.54 -9.52
CA LEU A 108 0.08 -17.00 -8.17
C LEU A 108 -1.33 -17.60 -8.06
N ALA A 109 -2.30 -17.01 -8.77
CA ALA A 109 -3.68 -17.49 -8.79
C ALA A 109 -3.84 -18.80 -9.58
N LEU A 110 -3.01 -19.01 -10.61
CA LEU A 110 -3.13 -20.09 -11.59
C LEU A 110 -1.81 -20.89 -11.72
N PRO A 111 -1.32 -21.53 -10.66
CA PRO A 111 0.00 -22.17 -10.66
C PRO A 111 0.10 -23.36 -11.64
N SER A 112 -1.04 -23.92 -12.06
CA SER A 112 -1.12 -25.00 -13.03
C SER A 112 -1.36 -24.53 -14.47
N TYR A 113 -1.47 -23.22 -14.71
CA TYR A 113 -1.66 -22.70 -16.07
C TYR A 113 -0.43 -22.99 -16.94
N ARG A 114 -0.65 -23.49 -18.14
CA ARG A 114 0.42 -23.84 -19.12
C ARG A 114 0.16 -23.22 -20.48
N GLY A 115 -0.85 -22.36 -20.60
CA GLY A 115 -1.12 -21.63 -21.84
C GLY A 115 -0.09 -20.55 -22.13
N ASN A 116 -0.09 -20.06 -23.35
CA ASN A 116 0.78 -18.98 -23.81
C ASN A 116 0.08 -17.61 -23.83
N ASP A 117 -1.24 -17.60 -23.60
CA ASP A 117 -2.02 -16.36 -23.60
C ASP A 117 -2.00 -15.71 -22.21
N PRO A 118 -1.41 -14.52 -22.04
CA PRO A 118 -1.36 -13.83 -20.75
C PRO A 118 -2.71 -13.23 -20.33
N HIS A 119 -3.71 -13.18 -21.22
CA HIS A 119 -5.01 -12.55 -20.97
C HIS A 119 -5.96 -13.46 -20.18
N VAL A 120 -5.45 -14.07 -19.12
CA VAL A 120 -6.14 -15.12 -18.33
C VAL A 120 -7.41 -14.64 -17.62
N TRP A 121 -7.55 -13.34 -17.38
CA TRP A 121 -8.70 -12.74 -16.70
C TRP A 121 -9.98 -12.73 -17.53
N HIS A 122 -9.94 -13.07 -18.82
CA HIS A 122 -11.14 -13.21 -19.62
C HIS A 122 -12.00 -14.42 -19.21
N ASP A 123 -11.40 -15.39 -18.51
CA ASP A 123 -12.14 -16.45 -17.85
C ASP A 123 -12.61 -15.96 -16.46
N PRO A 124 -13.93 -15.98 -16.18
CA PRO A 124 -14.47 -15.52 -14.88
C PRO A 124 -13.92 -16.30 -13.67
N ALA A 125 -13.63 -17.59 -13.80
CA ALA A 125 -13.06 -18.39 -12.73
C ALA A 125 -11.63 -17.94 -12.40
N ASN A 126 -10.83 -17.65 -13.44
CA ASN A 126 -9.48 -17.09 -13.26
C ASN A 126 -9.54 -15.70 -12.63
N SER A 127 -10.48 -14.86 -13.08
CA SER A 127 -10.67 -13.52 -12.48
C SER A 127 -11.05 -13.61 -11.00
N ALA A 128 -11.89 -14.55 -10.60
CA ALA A 128 -12.24 -14.77 -9.19
C ALA A 128 -11.02 -15.23 -8.38
N ALA A 129 -10.20 -16.12 -8.91
CA ALA A 129 -8.96 -16.55 -8.27
C ALA A 129 -7.96 -15.40 -8.12
N MET A 130 -7.76 -14.58 -9.16
CA MET A 130 -6.92 -13.39 -9.13
C MET A 130 -7.44 -12.37 -8.11
N THR A 131 -8.76 -12.17 -8.03
CA THR A 131 -9.40 -11.29 -7.03
C THR A 131 -9.06 -11.72 -5.61
N SER A 132 -9.12 -13.02 -5.33
CA SER A 132 -8.77 -13.58 -4.03
C SER A 132 -7.29 -13.33 -3.67
N VAL A 133 -6.38 -13.46 -4.65
CA VAL A 133 -4.95 -13.16 -4.43
C VAL A 133 -4.76 -11.68 -4.09
N VAL A 134 -5.36 -10.77 -4.86
CA VAL A 134 -5.24 -9.33 -4.59
C VAL A 134 -5.81 -8.99 -3.21
N ALA A 135 -7.00 -9.48 -2.87
CA ALA A 135 -7.63 -9.23 -1.57
C ALA A 135 -6.73 -9.69 -0.40
N ASN A 136 -6.16 -10.89 -0.51
CA ASN A 136 -5.23 -11.42 0.49
C ASN A 136 -3.97 -10.57 0.63
N ARG A 137 -3.46 -9.99 -0.46
CA ARG A 137 -2.28 -9.13 -0.43
C ARG A 137 -2.58 -7.72 0.09
N LEU A 138 -3.80 -7.22 -0.06
CA LEU A 138 -4.23 -5.93 0.48
C LEU A 138 -4.59 -6.00 1.97
N SER A 139 -5.06 -7.15 2.46
CA SER A 139 -5.56 -7.31 3.83
C SER A 139 -4.58 -6.82 4.91
N PRO A 140 -3.28 -7.17 4.90
CA PRO A 140 -2.33 -6.69 5.89
C PRO A 140 -2.09 -5.18 5.83
N LEU A 141 -2.16 -4.59 4.63
CA LEU A 141 -2.03 -3.14 4.44
C LEU A 141 -3.22 -2.39 5.04
N LEU A 142 -4.42 -3.01 5.01
CA LEU A 142 -5.64 -2.45 5.57
C LEU A 142 -5.69 -2.56 7.10
N SER A 143 -5.12 -3.62 7.68
CA SER A 143 -5.08 -3.84 9.13
C SER A 143 -3.94 -3.10 9.84
N GLY A 144 -3.02 -2.50 9.11
CA GLY A 144 -1.80 -1.92 9.67
C GLY A 144 -0.73 -2.94 10.06
N ASP A 145 -0.96 -4.23 9.83
CA ASP A 145 -0.05 -5.35 10.13
C ASP A 145 0.88 -5.65 8.94
N ALA A 146 1.50 -4.63 8.38
CA ALA A 146 2.36 -4.77 7.20
C ALA A 146 3.52 -5.78 7.39
N SER A 147 3.89 -6.10 8.63
CA SER A 147 4.92 -7.10 8.93
C SER A 147 4.49 -8.55 8.66
N SER A 148 3.19 -8.85 8.58
CA SER A 148 2.66 -10.20 8.32
C SER A 148 2.34 -10.48 6.85
N ALA A 149 2.50 -9.47 5.98
CA ALA A 149 2.07 -9.55 4.58
C ALA A 149 2.95 -10.46 3.69
N PHE A 150 4.11 -10.96 4.19
CA PHE A 150 5.19 -11.42 3.30
C PHE A 150 5.86 -12.73 3.73
N VAL A 151 5.16 -13.55 4.51
CA VAL A 151 5.60 -14.92 4.81
C VAL A 151 5.01 -15.91 3.82
#